data_261d4dcf1772c89c7096c17f09df1216
#
_entry.id   261d4dcf1772c89c7096c17f09df1216
#
_cell.length_a   1.000
_cell.length_b   1.000
_cell.length_c   1.000
_cell.angle_alpha   90.00
_cell.angle_beta   90.00
_cell.angle_gamma   90.00
#
_symmetry.space_group_name_H-M   'P 1'
#
loop_
_entity.id
_entity.type
_entity.pdbx_description
1 polymer ?
#
loop_
_entity_poly.entity_id
_entity_poly.type
_entity_poly.pdbx_seq_one_letter_code
_entity_poly.pdbx_strand_id
1 'polypeptide(L)'
;VTAPARTDLACRAPLWLALGFLLLFVLVPLLLLGWQTVAGPDGLTLAAWRGLLDDTNLLTQVVASLRLGVAATAISLLLGGGHAWLTVARDLPGGSVLAPFGIAPLVMPPIFLAMGFTDVFPASGFWPCAILLGVAHAPFVAVLAARGLRGQDGRAYESALLLRGRARAELWLLRAIAPELLAGCLIAFLFTLADHGVPEFLTVKGKTWHTYAEGIFGRWGRRAVGTTFAEVQSPIVAALPFLVGLGCLLWAALRLRASSPDRGVVQPLPVRPLGAWRWPALLLPATYLGLGIVVPVWVLGRWACGSAQRREPMSFQFAQQSFHKAMEEGGDVLRNSLLFAPIVATGVLLLALPLARGAARRRPWLELVIALPAAIPSILLGIGLLRACHDGPLLTLFGDRFDRTWAFAGAGYVARFLPFAALTLTSQVRRQSLAAEEAGAFVPRAPWRRALRLHVQPLLPAAWSAWVLAFVLALRELDLAVVLPAANATAVRRLSNAVHYLHEDWSGVIAILLLGCAVLVPLLPALLAGRRLSSLS
;
A
#
# COMPACT_ATOMS: atom_id res chain seq x y z
N VAL A 1 -28.47 25.50 29.55
CA VAL A 1 -27.62 24.32 29.44
C VAL A 1 -26.38 24.67 28.63
N THR A 2 -25.38 25.25 29.29
CA THR A 2 -24.12 25.68 28.69
C THR A 2 -22.96 24.99 29.40
N ALA A 3 -22.51 23.83 28.91
CA ALA A 3 -21.14 23.38 29.10
C ALA A 3 -20.82 22.24 28.14
N PRO A 4 -20.05 22.52 27.12
CA PRO A 4 -19.00 21.55 26.75
C PRO A 4 -17.70 22.18 26.22
N ALA A 5 -17.27 23.34 26.66
CA ALA A 5 -16.08 23.97 26.07
C ALA A 5 -14.74 23.32 26.48
N ARG A 6 -14.65 22.69 27.68
CA ARG A 6 -13.38 22.10 28.16
C ARG A 6 -13.11 20.66 27.72
N THR A 7 -14.13 19.88 27.43
CA THR A 7 -13.97 18.48 26.91
C THR A 7 -13.54 18.45 25.45
N ASP A 8 -13.73 19.53 24.73
CA ASP A 8 -13.46 19.65 23.29
C ASP A 8 -11.96 19.84 22.98
N LEU A 9 -11.19 20.52 23.86
CA LEU A 9 -9.76 20.79 23.66
C LEU A 9 -8.90 19.52 23.78
N ALA A 10 -9.16 18.67 24.79
CA ALA A 10 -8.43 17.40 24.96
C ALA A 10 -8.65 16.42 23.80
N CYS A 11 -9.81 16.50 23.11
CA CYS A 11 -10.10 15.72 21.91
C CYS A 11 -9.55 16.37 20.62
N ARG A 12 -9.18 17.66 20.65
CA ARG A 12 -8.64 18.38 19.49
C ARG A 12 -7.12 18.29 19.38
N ALA A 13 -6.40 18.23 20.50
CA ALA A 13 -4.94 18.19 20.51
C ALA A 13 -4.35 17.04 19.65
N PRO A 14 -4.84 15.78 19.73
CA PRO A 14 -4.33 14.71 18.85
C PRO A 14 -4.57 14.96 17.37
N LEU A 15 -5.69 15.63 17.01
CA LEU A 15 -5.98 15.98 15.63
C LEU A 15 -5.00 17.04 15.11
N TRP A 16 -4.70 18.06 15.92
CA TRP A 16 -3.74 19.09 15.55
C TRP A 16 -2.32 18.56 15.43
N LEU A 17 -1.91 17.61 16.31
CA LEU A 17 -0.63 16.92 16.20
C LEU A 17 -0.55 16.12 14.88
N ALA A 18 -1.60 15.40 14.53
CA ALA A 18 -1.63 14.62 13.28
C ALA A 18 -1.65 15.52 12.04
N LEU A 19 -2.34 16.65 12.08
CA LEU A 19 -2.31 17.66 11.01
C LEU A 19 -0.95 18.35 10.91
N GLY A 20 -0.32 18.65 12.05
CA GLY A 20 1.04 19.18 12.11
C GLY A 20 2.05 18.22 11.50
N PHE A 21 1.90 16.92 11.77
CA PHE A 21 2.71 15.88 11.14
C PHE A 21 2.54 15.87 9.61
N LEU A 22 1.30 15.88 9.10
CA LEU A 22 1.03 15.94 7.66
C LEU A 22 1.57 17.23 7.03
N LEU A 23 1.42 18.36 7.71
CA LEU A 23 1.98 19.62 7.26
C LEU A 23 3.52 19.51 7.11
N LEU A 24 4.18 19.02 8.15
CA LEU A 24 5.65 19.05 8.25
C LEU A 24 6.32 17.98 7.37
N PHE A 25 5.77 16.77 7.33
CA PHE A 25 6.39 15.61 6.65
C PHE A 25 5.77 15.28 5.29
N VAL A 26 4.71 15.97 4.86
CA VAL A 26 4.11 15.79 3.54
C VAL A 26 4.01 17.10 2.79
N LEU A 27 3.27 18.07 3.33
CA LEU A 27 2.95 19.30 2.60
C LEU A 27 4.20 20.16 2.40
N VAL A 28 4.99 20.39 3.45
CA VAL A 28 6.23 21.20 3.37
C VAL A 28 7.23 20.60 2.36
N PRO A 29 7.58 19.30 2.39
CA PRO A 29 8.42 18.68 1.37
C PRO A 29 7.90 18.88 -0.05
N LEU A 30 6.59 18.75 -0.27
CA LEU A 30 5.99 18.93 -1.59
C LEU A 30 5.99 20.39 -2.06
N LEU A 31 5.72 21.32 -1.15
CA LEU A 31 5.77 22.75 -1.44
C LEU A 31 7.21 23.17 -1.80
N LEU A 32 8.21 22.63 -1.11
CA LEU A 32 9.62 22.87 -1.44
C LEU A 32 9.96 22.32 -2.82
N LEU A 33 9.54 21.09 -3.15
CA LEU A 33 9.72 20.52 -4.49
C LEU A 33 9.02 21.39 -5.56
N GLY A 34 7.78 21.80 -5.30
CA GLY A 34 7.03 22.70 -6.18
C GLY A 34 7.70 24.05 -6.36
N TRP A 35 8.15 24.67 -5.28
CA TRP A 35 8.89 25.93 -5.30
C TRP A 35 10.15 25.86 -6.16
N GLN A 36 10.92 24.79 -6.02
CA GLN A 36 12.15 24.56 -6.77
C GLN A 36 11.93 24.43 -8.29
N THR A 37 10.70 24.11 -8.73
CA THR A 37 10.39 24.08 -10.18
C THR A 37 10.24 25.47 -10.80
N VAL A 38 10.02 26.50 -9.98
CA VAL A 38 9.82 27.88 -10.43
C VAL A 38 10.89 28.84 -9.90
N ALA A 39 11.73 28.41 -8.95
CA ALA A 39 12.82 29.20 -8.42
C ALA A 39 14.08 29.03 -9.28
N GLY A 40 14.56 30.12 -9.87
CA GLY A 40 15.83 30.19 -10.61
C GLY A 40 16.86 31.06 -9.89
N PRO A 41 18.11 31.12 -10.38
CA PRO A 41 19.19 31.94 -9.80
C PRO A 41 18.83 33.43 -9.76
N ASP A 42 18.14 33.92 -10.79
CA ASP A 42 17.80 35.32 -10.99
C ASP A 42 16.35 35.67 -10.61
N GLY A 43 15.65 34.76 -9.89
CA GLY A 43 14.26 34.93 -9.49
C GLY A 43 13.32 33.85 -10.04
N LEU A 44 12.03 34.19 -10.16
CA LEU A 44 11.04 33.24 -10.67
C LEU A 44 11.22 32.97 -12.17
N THR A 45 11.27 31.70 -12.53
CA THR A 45 11.43 31.25 -13.92
C THR A 45 10.53 30.07 -14.24
N LEU A 46 10.05 29.98 -15.48
CA LEU A 46 9.32 28.83 -16.03
C LEU A 46 10.21 27.97 -16.95
N ALA A 47 11.52 28.15 -16.89
CA ALA A 47 12.45 27.43 -17.77
C ALA A 47 12.32 25.90 -17.63
N ALA A 48 12.21 25.38 -16.40
CA ALA A 48 12.00 23.96 -16.16
C ALA A 48 10.69 23.44 -16.80
N TRP A 49 9.61 24.24 -16.76
CA TRP A 49 8.32 23.89 -17.37
C TRP A 49 8.37 23.95 -18.89
N ARG A 50 9.12 24.88 -19.47
CA ARG A 50 9.35 24.93 -20.93
C ARG A 50 10.20 23.75 -21.37
N GLY A 51 11.32 23.47 -20.67
CA GLY A 51 12.18 22.32 -20.96
C GLY A 51 11.47 20.96 -20.86
N LEU A 52 10.34 20.88 -20.12
CA LEU A 52 9.50 19.69 -20.09
C LEU A 52 8.90 19.35 -21.46
N LEU A 53 8.50 20.34 -22.23
CA LEU A 53 7.90 20.17 -23.56
C LEU A 53 8.96 19.71 -24.58
N ASP A 54 10.21 20.04 -24.34
CA ASP A 54 11.35 19.71 -25.20
C ASP A 54 12.01 18.37 -24.81
N ASP A 55 11.77 17.87 -23.57
CA ASP A 55 12.33 16.59 -23.09
C ASP A 55 11.46 15.39 -23.53
N THR A 56 11.70 14.93 -24.75
CA THR A 56 10.99 13.76 -25.32
C THR A 56 11.20 12.49 -24.50
N ASN A 57 12.34 12.32 -23.82
CA ASN A 57 12.62 11.16 -22.97
C ASN A 57 11.71 11.15 -21.74
N LEU A 58 11.52 12.31 -21.11
CA LEU A 58 10.66 12.43 -19.92
C LEU A 58 9.20 12.16 -20.27
N LEU A 59 8.70 12.73 -21.36
CA LEU A 59 7.35 12.47 -21.85
C LEU A 59 7.15 10.98 -22.17
N THR A 60 8.14 10.35 -22.80
CA THR A 60 8.12 8.91 -23.09
C THR A 60 8.03 8.07 -21.80
N GLN A 61 8.79 8.43 -20.75
CA GLN A 61 8.74 7.77 -19.44
C GLN A 61 7.36 7.92 -18.76
N VAL A 62 6.77 9.11 -18.81
CA VAL A 62 5.42 9.36 -18.28
C VAL A 62 4.40 8.50 -19.02
N VAL A 63 4.42 8.48 -20.34
CA VAL A 63 3.51 7.67 -21.17
C VAL A 63 3.70 6.17 -20.91
N ALA A 64 4.95 5.71 -20.81
CA ALA A 64 5.25 4.31 -20.47
C ALA A 64 4.70 3.91 -19.11
N SER A 65 4.87 4.77 -18.10
CA SER A 65 4.30 4.56 -16.75
C SER A 65 2.78 4.49 -16.77
N LEU A 66 2.11 5.41 -17.47
CA LEU A 66 0.65 5.41 -17.59
C LEU A 66 0.13 4.15 -18.27
N ARG A 67 0.78 3.72 -19.37
CA ARG A 67 0.44 2.47 -20.07
C ARG A 67 0.63 1.26 -19.15
N LEU A 68 1.75 1.20 -18.43
CA LEU A 68 2.04 0.14 -17.47
C LEU A 68 0.99 0.14 -16.34
N GLY A 69 0.69 1.32 -15.78
CA GLY A 69 -0.31 1.49 -14.74
C GLY A 69 -1.70 1.00 -15.16
N VAL A 70 -2.15 1.36 -16.37
CA VAL A 70 -3.44 0.90 -16.91
C VAL A 70 -3.44 -0.61 -17.12
N ALA A 71 -2.39 -1.17 -17.74
CA ALA A 71 -2.30 -2.60 -18.02
C ALA A 71 -2.26 -3.42 -16.70
N ALA A 72 -1.41 -3.06 -15.75
CA ALA A 72 -1.32 -3.73 -14.46
C ALA A 72 -2.63 -3.60 -13.66
N THR A 73 -3.29 -2.45 -13.70
CA THR A 73 -4.59 -2.25 -13.03
C THR A 73 -5.68 -3.11 -13.66
N ALA A 74 -5.71 -3.25 -14.97
CA ALA A 74 -6.66 -4.13 -15.64
C ALA A 74 -6.45 -5.60 -15.23
N ILE A 75 -5.19 -6.04 -15.10
CA ILE A 75 -4.83 -7.37 -14.61
C ILE A 75 -5.22 -7.51 -13.12
N SER A 76 -4.96 -6.49 -12.30
CA SER A 76 -5.39 -6.46 -10.88
C SER A 76 -6.91 -6.57 -10.75
N LEU A 77 -7.67 -5.89 -11.59
CA LEU A 77 -9.13 -5.97 -11.63
C LEU A 77 -9.61 -7.36 -12.03
N LEU A 78 -9.01 -7.94 -13.05
CA LEU A 78 -9.34 -9.29 -13.50
C LEU A 78 -9.06 -10.33 -12.40
N LEU A 79 -7.85 -10.34 -11.85
CA LEU A 79 -7.42 -11.34 -10.87
C LEU A 79 -8.06 -11.09 -9.49
N GLY A 80 -7.89 -9.90 -8.93
CA GLY A 80 -8.39 -9.56 -7.60
C GLY A 80 -9.91 -9.38 -7.56
N GLY A 81 -10.48 -8.66 -8.51
CA GLY A 81 -11.92 -8.47 -8.64
C GLY A 81 -12.62 -9.78 -8.97
N GLY A 82 -12.07 -10.55 -9.90
CA GLY A 82 -12.56 -11.88 -10.26
C GLY A 82 -12.49 -12.87 -9.10
N HIS A 83 -11.37 -12.89 -8.34
CA HIS A 83 -11.24 -13.69 -7.12
C HIS A 83 -12.34 -13.36 -6.12
N ALA A 84 -12.53 -12.09 -5.78
CA ALA A 84 -13.58 -11.66 -4.86
C ALA A 84 -14.99 -12.02 -5.35
N TRP A 85 -15.25 -11.81 -6.64
CA TRP A 85 -16.54 -12.14 -7.25
C TRP A 85 -16.85 -13.63 -7.18
N LEU A 86 -15.88 -14.48 -7.50
CA LEU A 86 -16.06 -15.94 -7.49
C LEU A 86 -16.17 -16.50 -6.08
N THR A 87 -15.37 -16.02 -5.15
CA THR A 87 -15.30 -16.59 -3.79
C THR A 87 -16.39 -16.06 -2.84
N VAL A 88 -16.92 -14.84 -3.09
CA VAL A 88 -17.92 -14.21 -2.21
C VAL A 88 -19.34 -14.33 -2.75
N ALA A 89 -19.52 -14.26 -4.08
CA ALA A 89 -20.84 -14.13 -4.68
C ALA A 89 -21.28 -15.37 -5.50
N ARG A 90 -20.43 -16.40 -5.60
CA ARG A 90 -20.69 -17.61 -6.39
C ARG A 90 -20.47 -18.88 -5.58
N ASP A 91 -21.07 -19.99 -6.06
CA ASP A 91 -20.93 -21.32 -5.46
C ASP A 91 -19.61 -22.03 -5.89
N LEU A 92 -18.51 -21.29 -5.79
CA LEU A 92 -17.19 -21.83 -6.13
C LEU A 92 -16.79 -22.92 -5.13
N PRO A 93 -16.30 -24.10 -5.57
CA PRO A 93 -15.78 -25.12 -4.66
C PRO A 93 -14.65 -24.57 -3.79
N GLY A 94 -14.78 -24.69 -2.46
CA GLY A 94 -13.81 -24.11 -1.52
C GLY A 94 -13.80 -22.57 -1.47
N GLY A 95 -14.81 -21.90 -2.05
CA GLY A 95 -14.84 -20.43 -2.10
C GLY A 95 -14.74 -19.75 -0.74
N SER A 96 -15.38 -20.31 0.30
CA SER A 96 -15.29 -19.79 1.69
C SER A 96 -13.88 -19.88 2.27
N VAL A 97 -13.12 -20.92 1.91
CA VAL A 97 -11.72 -21.10 2.31
C VAL A 97 -10.81 -20.18 1.49
N LEU A 98 -11.06 -20.03 0.18
CA LEU A 98 -10.25 -19.21 -0.72
C LEU A 98 -10.46 -17.70 -0.50
N ALA A 99 -11.65 -17.26 -0.09
CA ALA A 99 -11.99 -15.85 0.06
C ALA A 99 -11.00 -15.04 0.92
N PRO A 100 -10.55 -15.50 2.11
CA PRO A 100 -9.58 -14.76 2.91
C PRO A 100 -8.19 -14.67 2.27
N PHE A 101 -7.83 -15.61 1.39
CA PHE A 101 -6.53 -15.60 0.71
C PHE A 101 -6.43 -14.53 -0.38
N GLY A 102 -7.51 -13.84 -0.73
CA GLY A 102 -7.47 -12.71 -1.65
C GLY A 102 -6.50 -11.59 -1.25
N ILE A 103 -6.17 -11.47 0.05
CA ILE A 103 -5.17 -10.50 0.54
C ILE A 103 -3.74 -11.09 0.57
N ALA A 104 -3.58 -12.39 0.48
CA ALA A 104 -2.32 -13.04 0.78
C ALA A 104 -1.14 -12.60 -0.13
N PRO A 105 -1.29 -12.37 -1.45
CA PRO A 105 -0.20 -11.84 -2.27
C PRO A 105 0.29 -10.44 -1.85
N LEU A 106 -0.46 -9.71 -1.00
CA LEU A 106 0.00 -8.43 -0.48
C LEU A 106 1.24 -8.56 0.42
N VAL A 107 1.41 -9.70 1.06
CA VAL A 107 2.58 -9.97 1.92
C VAL A 107 3.88 -10.02 1.10
N MET A 108 3.77 -10.42 -0.17
CA MET A 108 4.91 -10.57 -1.07
C MET A 108 5.37 -9.20 -1.61
N PRO A 109 6.62 -8.76 -1.34
CA PRO A 109 7.19 -7.59 -2.02
C PRO A 109 7.18 -7.79 -3.55
N PRO A 110 6.84 -6.76 -4.34
CA PRO A 110 6.79 -6.89 -5.80
C PRO A 110 8.10 -7.39 -6.41
N ILE A 111 9.24 -6.97 -5.84
CA ILE A 111 10.57 -7.42 -6.28
C ILE A 111 10.74 -8.93 -6.11
N PHE A 112 10.20 -9.55 -5.05
CA PHE A 112 10.30 -11.00 -4.84
C PHE A 112 9.43 -11.78 -5.84
N LEU A 113 8.28 -11.20 -6.24
CA LEU A 113 7.50 -11.74 -7.35
C LEU A 113 8.31 -11.74 -8.65
N ALA A 114 9.01 -10.63 -8.94
CA ALA A 114 9.83 -10.51 -10.13
C ALA A 114 10.98 -11.53 -10.12
N MET A 115 11.67 -11.66 -8.99
CA MET A 115 12.74 -12.65 -8.77
C MET A 115 12.25 -14.07 -9.00
N GLY A 116 11.14 -14.45 -8.33
CA GLY A 116 10.57 -15.79 -8.47
C GLY A 116 10.06 -16.08 -9.88
N PHE A 117 9.51 -15.07 -10.55
CA PHE A 117 9.00 -15.25 -11.90
C PHE A 117 10.11 -15.43 -12.93
N THR A 118 11.16 -14.60 -12.89
CA THR A 118 12.27 -14.66 -13.86
C THR A 118 13.09 -15.93 -13.77
N ASP A 119 13.11 -16.56 -12.62
CA ASP A 119 13.78 -17.84 -12.40
C ASP A 119 13.06 -19.02 -13.08
N VAL A 120 11.71 -18.95 -13.13
CA VAL A 120 10.87 -19.98 -13.77
C VAL A 120 10.60 -19.64 -15.25
N PHE A 121 10.37 -18.37 -15.52
CA PHE A 121 10.04 -17.84 -16.84
C PHE A 121 11.00 -16.70 -17.19
N PRO A 122 12.08 -16.97 -17.92
CA PRO A 122 13.09 -15.94 -18.25
C PRO A 122 12.51 -14.95 -19.28
N ALA A 123 11.52 -14.20 -18.87
CA ALA A 123 10.84 -13.19 -19.67
C ALA A 123 11.14 -11.78 -19.15
N SER A 124 11.39 -10.84 -20.05
CA SER A 124 11.62 -9.44 -19.76
C SER A 124 10.71 -8.56 -20.61
N GLY A 125 10.60 -7.28 -20.24
CA GLY A 125 9.85 -6.31 -21.02
C GLY A 125 8.52 -5.88 -20.38
N PHE A 126 7.68 -5.21 -21.17
CA PHE A 126 6.46 -4.55 -20.71
C PHE A 126 5.42 -5.52 -20.11
N TRP A 127 5.09 -6.61 -20.80
CA TRP A 127 4.00 -7.50 -20.38
C TRP A 127 4.32 -8.31 -19.12
N PRO A 128 5.52 -8.91 -18.97
CA PRO A 128 5.91 -9.51 -17.70
C PRO A 128 5.84 -8.52 -16.54
N CYS A 129 6.31 -7.28 -16.73
CA CYS A 129 6.22 -6.21 -15.75
C CYS A 129 4.76 -5.89 -15.38
N ALA A 130 3.86 -5.74 -16.37
CA ALA A 130 2.45 -5.48 -16.17
C ALA A 130 1.74 -6.64 -15.42
N ILE A 131 2.06 -7.89 -15.75
CA ILE A 131 1.50 -9.07 -15.10
C ILE A 131 1.94 -9.13 -13.63
N LEU A 132 3.22 -8.97 -13.36
CA LEU A 132 3.75 -9.07 -11.99
C LEU A 132 3.24 -7.95 -11.09
N LEU A 133 3.25 -6.71 -11.56
CA LEU A 133 2.66 -5.59 -10.82
C LEU A 133 1.14 -5.74 -10.67
N GLY A 134 0.48 -6.28 -11.71
CA GLY A 134 -0.93 -6.62 -11.66
C GLY A 134 -1.27 -7.64 -10.57
N VAL A 135 -0.47 -8.70 -10.44
CA VAL A 135 -0.60 -9.71 -9.38
C VAL A 135 -0.27 -9.11 -8.01
N ALA A 136 0.82 -8.35 -7.90
CA ALA A 136 1.27 -7.73 -6.64
C ALA A 136 0.25 -6.75 -6.04
N HIS A 137 -0.53 -6.06 -6.89
CA HIS A 137 -1.50 -5.05 -6.47
C HIS A 137 -2.96 -5.53 -6.54
N ALA A 138 -3.24 -6.72 -7.10
CA ALA A 138 -4.56 -7.34 -7.10
C ALA A 138 -5.21 -7.48 -5.72
N PRO A 139 -4.47 -7.68 -4.60
CA PRO A 139 -5.05 -7.74 -3.26
C PRO A 139 -5.87 -6.49 -2.88
N PHE A 140 -5.47 -5.31 -3.31
CA PHE A 140 -6.23 -4.08 -3.04
C PHE A 140 -7.62 -4.14 -3.68
N VAL A 141 -7.69 -4.62 -4.91
CA VAL A 141 -8.97 -4.80 -5.63
C VAL A 141 -9.78 -5.94 -4.99
N ALA A 142 -9.14 -7.07 -4.67
CA ALA A 142 -9.80 -8.23 -4.07
C ALA A 142 -10.48 -7.89 -2.74
N VAL A 143 -9.78 -7.19 -1.84
CA VAL A 143 -10.29 -6.82 -0.51
C VAL A 143 -11.44 -5.82 -0.64
N LEU A 144 -11.30 -4.79 -1.47
CA LEU A 144 -12.33 -3.76 -1.62
C LEU A 144 -13.55 -4.29 -2.37
N ALA A 145 -13.36 -5.13 -3.39
CA ALA A 145 -14.45 -5.81 -4.09
C ALA A 145 -15.22 -6.76 -3.15
N ALA A 146 -14.51 -7.59 -2.37
CA ALA A 146 -15.12 -8.48 -1.38
C ALA A 146 -15.91 -7.71 -0.34
N ARG A 147 -15.37 -6.58 0.13
CA ARG A 147 -16.08 -5.67 1.05
C ARG A 147 -17.32 -5.08 0.40
N GLY A 148 -17.22 -4.61 -0.84
CA GLY A 148 -18.34 -4.07 -1.61
C GLY A 148 -19.46 -5.11 -1.75
N LEU A 149 -19.12 -6.35 -2.12
CA LEU A 149 -20.07 -7.45 -2.27
C LEU A 149 -20.76 -7.80 -0.94
N ARG A 150 -19.99 -7.96 0.14
CA ARG A 150 -20.56 -8.27 1.47
C ARG A 150 -21.42 -7.14 2.04
N GLY A 151 -21.23 -5.92 1.58
CA GLY A 151 -22.01 -4.75 1.96
C GLY A 151 -23.32 -4.58 1.17
N GLN A 152 -23.63 -5.42 0.18
CA GLN A 152 -24.87 -5.32 -0.59
C GLN A 152 -26.01 -6.06 0.12
N ASP A 153 -27.21 -5.50 -0.01
CA ASP A 153 -28.42 -6.14 0.52
C ASP A 153 -28.96 -7.19 -0.46
N GLY A 154 -29.05 -8.44 0.01
CA GLY A 154 -29.55 -9.57 -0.75
C GLY A 154 -31.00 -9.36 -1.21
N ARG A 155 -31.85 -8.72 -0.40
CA ARG A 155 -33.24 -8.41 -0.77
C ARG A 155 -33.31 -7.46 -1.95
N ALA A 156 -32.46 -6.44 -1.97
CA ALA A 156 -32.40 -5.49 -3.10
C ALA A 156 -31.93 -6.20 -4.37
N TYR A 157 -30.98 -7.13 -4.26
CA TYR A 157 -30.56 -7.95 -5.38
C TYR A 157 -31.66 -8.89 -5.90
N GLU A 158 -32.38 -9.59 -4.99
CA GLU A 158 -33.50 -10.47 -5.34
C GLU A 158 -34.63 -9.69 -6.01
N SER A 159 -34.95 -8.51 -5.49
CA SER A 159 -35.93 -7.61 -6.14
C SER A 159 -35.50 -7.21 -7.54
N ALA A 160 -34.20 -6.90 -7.73
CA ALA A 160 -33.66 -6.58 -9.06
C ALA A 160 -33.70 -7.81 -9.98
N LEU A 161 -33.47 -9.02 -9.45
CA LEU A 161 -33.55 -10.27 -10.20
C LEU A 161 -34.98 -10.56 -10.70
N LEU A 162 -35.98 -10.39 -9.81
CA LEU A 162 -37.39 -10.61 -10.16
C LEU A 162 -37.91 -9.59 -11.15
N LEU A 163 -37.58 -8.31 -10.98
CA LEU A 163 -38.13 -7.22 -11.81
C LEU A 163 -37.40 -7.05 -13.15
N ARG A 164 -36.11 -7.35 -13.21
CA ARG A 164 -35.24 -6.98 -14.36
C ARG A 164 -34.54 -8.17 -15.02
N GLY A 165 -34.67 -9.37 -14.47
CA GLY A 165 -33.97 -10.57 -14.92
C GLY A 165 -32.48 -10.60 -14.56
N ARG A 166 -31.85 -11.77 -14.75
CA ARG A 166 -30.49 -12.09 -14.27
C ARG A 166 -29.42 -11.12 -14.78
N ALA A 167 -29.36 -10.86 -16.07
CA ALA A 167 -28.30 -10.01 -16.64
C ALA A 167 -28.34 -8.58 -16.09
N ARG A 168 -29.52 -7.99 -15.96
CA ARG A 168 -29.69 -6.65 -15.42
C ARG A 168 -29.47 -6.57 -13.91
N ALA A 169 -29.80 -7.63 -13.16
CA ALA A 169 -29.52 -7.73 -11.72
C ALA A 169 -28.00 -7.81 -11.48
N GLU A 170 -27.25 -8.57 -12.28
CA GLU A 170 -25.77 -8.62 -12.21
C GLU A 170 -25.14 -7.26 -12.54
N LEU A 171 -25.63 -6.59 -13.58
CA LEU A 171 -25.16 -5.24 -13.94
C LEU A 171 -25.47 -4.22 -12.84
N TRP A 172 -26.65 -4.32 -12.21
CA TRP A 172 -26.99 -3.51 -11.04
C TRP A 172 -26.01 -3.75 -9.89
N LEU A 173 -25.69 -5.00 -9.58
CA LEU A 173 -24.74 -5.36 -8.53
C LEU A 173 -23.34 -4.82 -8.84
N LEU A 174 -22.85 -4.94 -10.08
CA LEU A 174 -21.57 -4.37 -10.50
C LEU A 174 -21.55 -2.84 -10.32
N ARG A 175 -22.63 -2.15 -10.69
CA ARG A 175 -22.76 -0.70 -10.48
C ARG A 175 -22.80 -0.35 -8.99
N ALA A 176 -23.44 -1.18 -8.17
CA ALA A 176 -23.55 -0.96 -6.74
C ALA A 176 -22.21 -1.11 -6.00
N ILE A 177 -21.28 -1.94 -6.52
CA ILE A 177 -19.93 -2.11 -5.96
C ILE A 177 -18.86 -1.33 -6.72
N ALA A 178 -19.24 -0.60 -7.79
CA ALA A 178 -18.30 0.16 -8.62
C ALA A 178 -17.42 1.14 -7.81
N PRO A 179 -17.92 1.85 -6.78
CA PRO A 179 -17.07 2.72 -5.97
C PRO A 179 -15.92 1.98 -5.27
N GLU A 180 -16.18 0.79 -4.73
CA GLU A 180 -15.18 -0.05 -4.08
C GLU A 180 -14.18 -0.62 -5.10
N LEU A 181 -14.66 -1.08 -6.25
CA LEU A 181 -13.81 -1.52 -7.36
C LEU A 181 -12.90 -0.40 -7.85
N LEU A 182 -13.46 0.79 -8.11
CA LEU A 182 -12.70 1.96 -8.55
C LEU A 182 -11.64 2.37 -7.51
N ALA A 183 -11.98 2.35 -6.23
CA ALA A 183 -11.01 2.64 -5.17
C ALA A 183 -9.87 1.62 -5.14
N GLY A 184 -10.16 0.32 -5.31
CA GLY A 184 -9.15 -0.73 -5.41
C GLY A 184 -8.26 -0.58 -6.63
N CYS A 185 -8.85 -0.32 -7.79
CA CYS A 185 -8.14 -0.04 -9.04
C CYS A 185 -7.26 1.20 -8.94
N LEU A 186 -7.75 2.27 -8.31
CA LEU A 186 -6.97 3.48 -8.12
C LEU A 186 -5.74 3.23 -7.24
N ILE A 187 -5.89 2.49 -6.13
CA ILE A 187 -4.77 2.12 -5.28
C ILE A 187 -3.76 1.26 -6.06
N ALA A 188 -4.22 0.24 -6.79
CA ALA A 188 -3.35 -0.60 -7.62
C ALA A 188 -2.59 0.23 -8.68
N PHE A 189 -3.27 1.17 -9.32
CA PHE A 189 -2.68 2.10 -10.29
C PHE A 189 -1.59 2.96 -9.66
N LEU A 190 -1.87 3.58 -8.50
CA LEU A 190 -0.93 4.43 -7.78
C LEU A 190 0.34 3.68 -7.36
N PHE A 191 0.18 2.47 -6.82
CA PHE A 191 1.33 1.64 -6.44
C PHE A 191 2.15 1.21 -7.66
N THR A 192 1.49 0.84 -8.78
CA THR A 192 2.19 0.51 -10.03
C THR A 192 3.00 1.68 -10.57
N LEU A 193 2.45 2.90 -10.50
CA LEU A 193 3.16 4.09 -10.96
C LEU A 193 4.35 4.47 -10.08
N ALA A 194 4.25 4.15 -8.79
CA ALA A 194 5.30 4.43 -7.82
C ALA A 194 6.44 3.40 -7.87
N ASP A 195 6.17 2.18 -8.33
CA ASP A 195 7.14 1.08 -8.32
C ASP A 195 8.26 1.30 -9.34
N HIS A 196 9.51 1.35 -8.86
CA HIS A 196 10.70 1.38 -9.72
C HIS A 196 11.40 0.02 -9.77
N GLY A 197 11.28 -0.79 -8.71
CA GLY A 197 12.08 -2.00 -8.52
C GLY A 197 11.75 -3.11 -9.51
N VAL A 198 10.46 -3.38 -9.78
CA VAL A 198 10.06 -4.40 -10.76
C VAL A 198 10.41 -3.98 -12.19
N PRO A 199 10.11 -2.74 -12.65
CA PRO A 199 10.55 -2.29 -13.96
C PRO A 199 12.06 -2.30 -14.14
N GLU A 200 12.84 -1.89 -13.14
CA GLU A 200 14.30 -1.92 -13.18
C GLU A 200 14.83 -3.35 -13.30
N PHE A 201 14.31 -4.26 -12.46
CA PHE A 201 14.77 -5.65 -12.40
C PHE A 201 14.50 -6.43 -13.70
N LEU A 202 13.32 -6.27 -14.31
CA LEU A 202 12.92 -7.02 -15.51
C LEU A 202 13.58 -6.56 -16.81
N THR A 203 14.47 -5.57 -16.76
CA THR A 203 14.93 -4.89 -17.98
C THR A 203 16.42 -4.67 -18.07
N VAL A 204 17.21 -5.54 -17.48
CA VAL A 204 18.68 -5.41 -17.33
C VAL A 204 19.46 -5.31 -18.64
N LYS A 205 18.96 -5.81 -19.78
CA LYS A 205 19.70 -5.72 -21.05
C LYS A 205 18.79 -5.29 -22.20
N GLY A 206 19.15 -4.18 -22.87
CA GLY A 206 18.50 -3.74 -24.11
C GLY A 206 17.12 -3.12 -23.96
N LYS A 207 16.81 -2.54 -22.83
CA LYS A 207 15.53 -1.89 -22.58
C LYS A 207 15.32 -0.67 -23.47
N THR A 208 14.24 -0.67 -24.21
CA THR A 208 13.85 0.45 -25.09
C THR A 208 12.87 1.42 -24.41
N TRP A 209 12.42 1.12 -23.19
CA TRP A 209 11.47 1.94 -22.43
C TRP A 209 11.85 2.00 -20.96
N HIS A 210 11.59 3.11 -20.31
CA HIS A 210 11.79 3.31 -18.87
C HIS A 210 10.54 3.90 -18.26
N THR A 211 10.26 3.52 -17.00
CA THR A 211 9.19 4.16 -16.24
C THR A 211 9.67 5.49 -15.68
N TYR A 212 8.72 6.34 -15.36
CA TYR A 212 8.98 7.62 -14.72
C TYR A 212 9.69 7.45 -13.35
N ALA A 213 9.27 6.46 -12.54
CA ALA A 213 9.90 6.16 -11.26
C ALA A 213 11.38 5.77 -11.41
N GLU A 214 11.72 4.92 -12.40
CA GLU A 214 13.11 4.58 -12.73
C GLU A 214 13.88 5.82 -13.22
N GLY A 215 13.25 6.64 -14.04
CA GLY A 215 13.87 7.87 -14.56
C GLY A 215 14.27 8.83 -13.45
N ILE A 216 13.40 9.04 -12.45
CA ILE A 216 13.72 9.85 -11.27
C ILE A 216 14.84 9.20 -10.47
N PHE A 217 14.73 7.91 -10.18
CA PHE A 217 15.72 7.18 -9.40
C PHE A 217 17.11 7.20 -10.07
N GLY A 218 17.18 6.94 -11.36
CA GLY A 218 18.44 6.97 -12.11
C GLY A 218 19.08 8.37 -12.17
N ARG A 219 18.30 9.43 -12.23
CA ARG A 219 18.80 10.81 -12.16
C ARG A 219 19.22 11.19 -10.74
N TRP A 220 18.46 10.76 -9.73
CA TRP A 220 18.82 10.96 -8.33
C TRP A 220 20.12 10.24 -7.96
N GLY A 221 20.30 8.98 -8.35
CA GLY A 221 21.52 8.20 -8.08
C GLY A 221 22.76 8.79 -8.74
N ARG A 222 22.66 9.30 -9.98
CA ARG A 222 23.76 9.97 -10.70
C ARG A 222 24.19 11.28 -10.07
N ARG A 223 23.29 11.96 -9.34
CA ARG A 223 23.61 13.20 -8.64
C ARG A 223 24.73 13.04 -7.59
N ALA A 224 24.89 11.86 -7.00
CA ALA A 224 26.00 11.59 -6.08
C ALA A 224 27.38 11.74 -6.71
N VAL A 225 27.47 11.86 -8.02
CA VAL A 225 28.70 11.94 -8.83
C VAL A 225 28.89 13.32 -9.49
N GLY A 226 28.22 14.37 -9.01
CA GLY A 226 28.50 15.76 -9.44
C GLY A 226 27.51 16.39 -10.44
N THR A 227 26.29 15.84 -10.60
CA THR A 227 25.26 16.44 -11.45
C THR A 227 24.60 17.68 -10.82
N THR A 228 24.26 18.67 -11.64
CA THR A 228 23.65 19.92 -11.21
C THR A 228 22.17 19.75 -10.83
N PHE A 229 21.68 20.63 -9.96
CA PHE A 229 20.28 20.66 -9.52
C PHE A 229 19.27 20.76 -10.69
N ALA A 230 19.63 21.45 -11.77
CA ALA A 230 18.80 21.63 -12.96
C ALA A 230 18.39 20.30 -13.61
N GLU A 231 19.25 19.26 -13.57
CA GLU A 231 18.92 17.93 -14.14
C GLU A 231 17.86 17.17 -13.33
N VAL A 232 17.66 17.52 -12.05
CA VAL A 232 16.64 16.93 -11.19
C VAL A 232 15.31 17.70 -11.28
N GLN A 233 15.33 18.96 -11.71
CA GLN A 233 14.13 19.80 -11.79
C GLN A 233 13.10 19.29 -12.82
N SER A 234 13.55 18.88 -14.01
CA SER A 234 12.64 18.39 -15.07
C SER A 234 11.77 17.21 -14.64
N PRO A 235 12.29 16.16 -13.95
CA PRO A 235 11.46 15.08 -13.42
C PRO A 235 10.46 15.55 -12.37
N ILE A 236 10.84 16.51 -11.52
CA ILE A 236 9.97 17.08 -10.50
C ILE A 236 8.81 17.84 -11.14
N VAL A 237 9.09 18.62 -12.21
CA VAL A 237 8.05 19.34 -12.96
C VAL A 237 7.05 18.37 -13.58
N ALA A 238 7.50 17.27 -14.17
CA ALA A 238 6.60 16.26 -14.75
C ALA A 238 5.76 15.54 -13.67
N ALA A 239 6.28 15.42 -12.45
CA ALA A 239 5.54 14.83 -11.35
C ALA A 239 4.33 15.66 -10.94
N LEU A 240 4.40 16.99 -10.98
CA LEU A 240 3.33 17.86 -10.52
C LEU A 240 2.01 17.68 -11.31
N PRO A 241 1.97 17.72 -12.67
CA PRO A 241 0.76 17.44 -13.43
C PRO A 241 0.21 16.04 -13.17
N PHE A 242 1.11 15.07 -13.00
CA PHE A 242 0.76 13.70 -12.68
C PHE A 242 0.11 13.58 -11.30
N LEU A 243 0.68 14.25 -10.27
CA LEU A 243 0.13 14.32 -8.93
C LEU A 243 -1.25 15.00 -8.89
N VAL A 244 -1.43 16.08 -9.64
CA VAL A 244 -2.73 16.75 -9.75
C VAL A 244 -3.76 15.82 -10.37
N GLY A 245 -3.43 15.14 -11.46
CA GLY A 245 -4.31 14.15 -12.10
C GLY A 245 -4.71 13.02 -11.16
N LEU A 246 -3.75 12.47 -10.42
CA LEU A 246 -3.99 11.43 -9.42
C LEU A 246 -4.83 11.94 -8.24
N GLY A 247 -4.56 13.16 -7.78
CA GLY A 247 -5.36 13.82 -6.76
C GLY A 247 -6.82 13.98 -7.16
N CYS A 248 -7.08 14.39 -8.40
CA CYS A 248 -8.43 14.48 -8.97
C CYS A 248 -9.13 13.12 -9.03
N LEU A 249 -8.43 12.08 -9.48
CA LEU A 249 -8.97 10.71 -9.53
C LEU A 249 -9.29 10.19 -8.12
N LEU A 250 -8.40 10.40 -7.17
CA LEU A 250 -8.61 10.00 -5.78
C LEU A 250 -9.79 10.75 -5.15
N TRP A 251 -9.89 12.07 -5.39
CA TRP A 251 -11.02 12.86 -4.97
C TRP A 251 -12.34 12.34 -5.56
N ALA A 252 -12.38 12.02 -6.86
CA ALA A 252 -13.55 11.45 -7.51
C ALA A 252 -13.96 10.11 -6.88
N ALA A 253 -13.00 9.21 -6.62
CA ALA A 253 -13.24 7.93 -5.95
C ALA A 253 -13.79 8.11 -4.54
N LEU A 254 -13.27 9.07 -3.76
CA LEU A 254 -13.75 9.40 -2.42
C LEU A 254 -15.17 9.98 -2.45
N ARG A 255 -15.49 10.82 -3.45
CA ARG A 255 -16.85 11.37 -3.64
C ARG A 255 -17.87 10.31 -3.99
N LEU A 256 -17.53 9.41 -4.92
CA LEU A 256 -18.38 8.26 -5.27
C LEU A 256 -18.67 7.38 -4.05
N ARG A 257 -17.66 7.21 -3.17
CA ARG A 257 -17.79 6.42 -1.95
C ARG A 257 -18.64 7.12 -0.87
N ALA A 258 -18.54 8.44 -0.75
CA ALA A 258 -19.32 9.24 0.19
C ALA A 258 -20.82 9.26 -0.17
N SER A 259 -21.14 9.02 -1.44
CA SER A 259 -22.51 8.97 -1.95
C SER A 259 -23.20 7.62 -1.73
N SER A 260 -22.50 6.62 -1.20
CA SER A 260 -23.10 5.31 -0.89
C SER A 260 -24.03 5.46 0.35
N PRO A 261 -25.32 5.16 0.24
CA PRO A 261 -26.25 5.32 1.35
C PRO A 261 -25.87 4.44 2.53
N ASP A 262 -26.07 4.98 3.74
CA ASP A 262 -25.89 4.25 5.00
C ASP A 262 -26.94 3.12 5.02
N ARG A 263 -26.49 1.87 4.87
CA ARG A 263 -27.38 0.71 4.76
C ARG A 263 -27.55 0.12 6.15
N GLY A 264 -28.81 0.06 6.60
CA GLY A 264 -29.20 -0.61 7.84
C GLY A 264 -28.81 -2.10 7.88
N VAL A 265 -29.54 -2.93 8.61
CA VAL A 265 -29.29 -4.39 8.65
C VAL A 265 -29.38 -4.97 7.24
N VAL A 266 -28.25 -5.44 6.73
CA VAL A 266 -28.07 -5.97 5.37
C VAL A 266 -28.21 -7.49 5.44
N GLN A 267 -29.08 -8.06 4.62
CA GLN A 267 -29.06 -9.50 4.39
C GLN A 267 -27.90 -9.88 3.45
N PRO A 268 -27.18 -10.98 3.73
CA PRO A 268 -26.10 -11.42 2.85
C PRO A 268 -26.64 -11.72 1.44
N LEU A 269 -25.81 -11.45 0.44
CA LEU A 269 -26.13 -11.80 -0.95
C LEU A 269 -26.36 -13.30 -1.08
N PRO A 270 -27.39 -13.73 -1.84
CA PRO A 270 -27.58 -15.13 -2.13
C PRO A 270 -26.42 -15.67 -2.97
N VAL A 271 -25.94 -16.85 -2.60
CA VAL A 271 -24.89 -17.54 -3.36
C VAL A 271 -25.48 -17.99 -4.72
N ARG A 272 -24.86 -17.60 -5.80
CA ARG A 272 -25.39 -17.79 -7.16
C ARG A 272 -24.67 -18.96 -7.86
N PRO A 273 -25.43 -19.90 -8.47
CA PRO A 273 -24.84 -21.07 -9.09
C PRO A 273 -24.02 -20.73 -10.33
N LEU A 274 -22.85 -21.34 -10.44
CA LEU A 274 -21.97 -21.34 -11.63
C LEU A 274 -22.36 -22.42 -12.65
N GLY A 275 -23.11 -23.44 -12.22
CA GLY A 275 -23.45 -24.58 -13.06
C GLY A 275 -22.21 -25.33 -13.55
N ALA A 276 -22.12 -25.61 -14.85
CA ALA A 276 -20.98 -26.31 -15.47
C ALA A 276 -19.65 -25.57 -15.32
N TRP A 277 -19.67 -24.25 -15.13
CA TRP A 277 -18.46 -23.43 -14.94
C TRP A 277 -17.88 -23.49 -13.54
N ARG A 278 -18.48 -24.24 -12.61
CA ARG A 278 -18.06 -24.33 -11.21
C ARG A 278 -16.58 -24.76 -11.05
N TRP A 279 -16.16 -25.76 -11.79
CA TRP A 279 -14.78 -26.27 -11.73
C TRP A 279 -13.80 -25.43 -12.57
N PRO A 280 -14.09 -25.09 -13.84
CA PRO A 280 -13.23 -24.20 -14.61
C PRO A 280 -12.98 -22.84 -13.96
N ALA A 281 -13.97 -22.29 -13.24
CA ALA A 281 -13.82 -21.01 -12.55
C ALA A 281 -12.75 -21.02 -11.45
N LEU A 282 -12.36 -22.19 -10.92
CA LEU A 282 -11.23 -22.31 -9.97
C LEU A 282 -9.89 -21.90 -10.60
N LEU A 283 -9.76 -21.96 -11.92
CA LEU A 283 -8.52 -21.58 -12.60
C LEU A 283 -8.10 -20.14 -12.27
N LEU A 284 -9.05 -19.20 -12.13
CA LEU A 284 -8.74 -17.82 -11.85
C LEU A 284 -8.15 -17.61 -10.44
N PRO A 285 -8.81 -18.04 -9.33
CA PRO A 285 -8.18 -17.99 -8.00
C PRO A 285 -6.88 -18.80 -7.91
N ALA A 286 -6.79 -19.95 -8.59
CA ALA A 286 -5.59 -20.78 -8.61
C ALA A 286 -4.42 -20.04 -9.30
N THR A 287 -4.67 -19.41 -10.45
CA THR A 287 -3.66 -18.60 -11.15
C THR A 287 -3.24 -17.41 -10.30
N TYR A 288 -4.20 -16.70 -9.70
CA TYR A 288 -3.93 -15.56 -8.85
C TYR A 288 -3.03 -15.91 -7.65
N LEU A 289 -3.42 -16.94 -6.89
CA LEU A 289 -2.66 -17.38 -5.72
C LEU A 289 -1.38 -18.12 -6.11
N GLY A 290 -1.41 -18.87 -7.21
CA GLY A 290 -0.25 -19.54 -7.78
C GLY A 290 0.87 -18.56 -8.11
N LEU A 291 0.57 -17.55 -8.92
CA LEU A 291 1.55 -16.53 -9.31
C LEU A 291 1.92 -15.59 -8.15
N GLY A 292 0.97 -15.27 -7.28
CA GLY A 292 1.18 -14.31 -6.20
C GLY A 292 1.90 -14.87 -4.97
N ILE A 293 1.85 -16.18 -4.73
CA ILE A 293 2.40 -16.80 -3.51
C ILE A 293 3.16 -18.09 -3.84
N VAL A 294 2.52 -19.06 -4.50
CA VAL A 294 3.09 -20.42 -4.60
C VAL A 294 4.41 -20.42 -5.36
N VAL A 295 4.44 -19.81 -6.54
CA VAL A 295 5.64 -19.73 -7.38
C VAL A 295 6.77 -18.97 -6.68
N PRO A 296 6.57 -17.73 -6.16
CA PRO A 296 7.66 -17.03 -5.48
C PRO A 296 8.17 -17.75 -4.24
N VAL A 297 7.28 -18.29 -3.38
CA VAL A 297 7.68 -19.02 -2.18
C VAL A 297 8.46 -20.28 -2.54
N TRP A 298 8.01 -21.00 -3.58
CA TRP A 298 8.72 -22.19 -4.06
C TRP A 298 10.12 -21.84 -4.58
N VAL A 299 10.28 -20.77 -5.35
CA VAL A 299 11.58 -20.33 -5.87
C VAL A 299 12.51 -19.87 -4.73
N LEU A 300 12.00 -19.05 -3.82
CA LEU A 300 12.78 -18.60 -2.65
C LEU A 300 13.21 -19.80 -1.78
N GLY A 301 12.32 -20.79 -1.61
CA GLY A 301 12.63 -22.04 -0.92
C GLY A 301 13.72 -22.86 -1.64
N ARG A 302 13.64 -22.91 -2.96
CA ARG A 302 14.67 -23.56 -3.78
C ARG A 302 16.02 -22.87 -3.63
N TRP A 303 16.07 -21.54 -3.66
CA TRP A 303 17.30 -20.77 -3.43
C TRP A 303 17.88 -20.98 -2.03
N ALA A 304 17.03 -21.09 -1.01
CA ALA A 304 17.48 -21.37 0.35
C ALA A 304 18.08 -22.79 0.50
N CYS A 305 17.66 -23.75 -0.32
CA CYS A 305 18.06 -25.15 -0.20
C CYS A 305 19.06 -25.63 -1.25
N GLY A 306 19.34 -24.83 -2.30
CA GLY A 306 20.24 -25.18 -3.40
C GLY A 306 20.53 -23.97 -4.27
N SER A 307 21.47 -24.10 -5.24
CA SER A 307 21.81 -23.03 -6.17
C SER A 307 21.82 -23.56 -7.61
N ALA A 308 20.93 -22.98 -8.44
CA ALA A 308 20.91 -23.29 -9.86
C ALA A 308 22.17 -22.77 -10.57
N GLN A 309 22.69 -21.63 -10.16
CA GLN A 309 23.87 -21.00 -10.74
C GLN A 309 25.15 -21.78 -10.44
N ARG A 310 25.28 -22.27 -9.20
CA ARG A 310 26.43 -23.09 -8.78
C ARG A 310 26.26 -24.57 -9.12
N ARG A 311 25.12 -24.95 -9.73
CA ARG A 311 24.73 -26.34 -10.01
C ARG A 311 24.72 -27.23 -8.75
N GLU A 312 24.42 -26.65 -7.60
CA GLU A 312 24.30 -27.40 -6.35
C GLU A 312 22.85 -27.89 -6.16
N PRO A 313 22.65 -29.20 -5.99
CA PRO A 313 21.31 -29.76 -5.79
C PRO A 313 20.74 -29.34 -4.44
N MET A 314 19.41 -29.34 -4.34
CA MET A 314 18.74 -29.08 -3.06
C MET A 314 19.16 -30.10 -2.02
N SER A 315 19.69 -29.64 -0.89
CA SER A 315 20.12 -30.48 0.24
C SER A 315 19.87 -29.80 1.57
N PHE A 316 19.69 -30.59 2.61
CA PHE A 316 19.57 -30.08 3.97
C PHE A 316 20.87 -29.40 4.45
N GLN A 317 22.01 -29.94 4.05
CA GLN A 317 23.33 -29.37 4.38
C GLN A 317 23.48 -27.96 3.77
N PHE A 318 23.08 -27.80 2.50
CA PHE A 318 23.09 -26.49 1.85
C PHE A 318 22.13 -25.51 2.55
N ALA A 319 20.92 -25.96 2.90
CA ALA A 319 19.97 -25.14 3.65
C ALA A 319 20.51 -24.66 5.00
N GLN A 320 21.22 -25.51 5.72
CA GLN A 320 21.86 -25.17 6.98
C GLN A 320 22.98 -24.13 6.77
N GLN A 321 23.82 -24.32 5.77
CA GLN A 321 24.89 -23.35 5.41
C GLN A 321 24.30 -22.00 5.00
N SER A 322 23.28 -22.01 4.14
CA SER A 322 22.56 -20.80 3.72
C SER A 322 21.93 -20.06 4.91
N PHE A 323 21.38 -20.80 5.88
CA PHE A 323 20.83 -20.22 7.09
C PHE A 323 21.90 -19.54 7.96
N HIS A 324 23.04 -20.20 8.20
CA HIS A 324 24.15 -19.58 8.94
C HIS A 324 24.64 -18.31 8.26
N LYS A 325 24.89 -18.39 6.95
CA LYS A 325 25.32 -17.26 6.14
C LYS A 325 24.27 -16.13 6.15
N ALA A 326 22.96 -16.48 6.07
CA ALA A 326 21.90 -15.49 6.17
C ALA A 326 21.89 -14.75 7.51
N MET A 327 22.18 -15.43 8.61
CA MET A 327 22.25 -14.80 9.93
C MET A 327 23.50 -13.93 10.09
N GLU A 328 24.62 -14.33 9.51
CA GLU A 328 25.85 -13.56 9.51
C GLU A 328 25.76 -12.29 8.65
N GLU A 329 25.30 -12.43 7.39
CA GLU A 329 25.29 -11.32 6.42
C GLU A 329 24.01 -10.48 6.43
N GLY A 330 22.87 -11.05 6.86
CA GLY A 330 21.54 -10.46 6.77
C GLY A 330 20.75 -10.38 8.08
N GLY A 331 21.26 -10.97 9.18
CA GLY A 331 20.55 -11.01 10.46
C GLY A 331 20.25 -9.63 11.04
N ASP A 332 21.18 -8.70 10.90
CA ASP A 332 20.99 -7.32 11.38
C ASP A 332 19.91 -6.58 10.59
N VAL A 333 19.90 -6.69 9.27
CA VAL A 333 18.87 -6.02 8.45
C VAL A 333 17.49 -6.65 8.62
N LEU A 334 17.44 -7.95 8.88
CA LEU A 334 16.19 -8.63 9.25
C LEU A 334 15.65 -8.11 10.58
N ARG A 335 16.50 -8.07 11.62
CA ARG A 335 16.17 -7.51 12.92
C ARG A 335 15.70 -6.06 12.81
N ASN A 336 16.42 -5.23 12.05
CA ASN A 336 16.03 -3.84 11.82
C ASN A 336 14.64 -3.73 11.20
N SER A 337 14.34 -4.52 10.17
CA SER A 337 13.02 -4.52 9.54
C SER A 337 11.91 -4.97 10.49
N LEU A 338 12.16 -6.01 11.29
CA LEU A 338 11.19 -6.56 12.25
C LEU A 338 10.94 -5.63 13.44
N LEU A 339 11.88 -4.78 13.80
CA LEU A 339 11.70 -3.74 14.82
C LEU A 339 11.09 -2.46 14.23
N PHE A 340 11.54 -2.07 13.06
CA PHE A 340 11.12 -0.82 12.41
C PHE A 340 9.66 -0.84 11.95
N ALA A 341 9.21 -1.92 11.30
CA ALA A 341 7.87 -2.00 10.73
C ALA A 341 6.74 -1.91 11.79
N PRO A 342 6.80 -2.58 12.97
CA PRO A 342 5.82 -2.39 14.03
C PRO A 342 5.80 -0.96 14.60
N ILE A 343 6.97 -0.31 14.72
CA ILE A 343 7.07 1.08 15.18
C ILE A 343 6.37 2.01 14.18
N VAL A 344 6.64 1.85 12.89
CA VAL A 344 5.96 2.59 11.81
C VAL A 344 4.46 2.34 11.85
N ALA A 345 4.02 1.08 11.90
CA ALA A 345 2.60 0.73 11.94
C ALA A 345 1.87 1.34 13.14
N THR A 346 2.54 1.39 14.30
CA THR A 346 2.01 2.03 15.51
C THR A 346 1.93 3.55 15.33
N GLY A 347 2.96 4.18 14.78
CA GLY A 347 2.95 5.60 14.44
C GLY A 347 1.82 5.96 13.46
N VAL A 348 1.65 5.15 12.41
CA VAL A 348 0.53 5.28 11.47
C VAL A 348 -0.81 5.21 12.20
N LEU A 349 -1.02 4.21 13.07
CA LEU A 349 -2.28 4.04 13.77
C LEU A 349 -2.59 5.21 14.72
N LEU A 350 -1.58 5.66 15.48
CA LEU A 350 -1.73 6.77 16.43
C LEU A 350 -2.16 8.08 15.74
N LEU A 351 -1.61 8.35 14.54
CA LEU A 351 -1.99 9.54 13.76
C LEU A 351 -3.28 9.31 12.96
N ALA A 352 -3.55 8.09 12.49
CA ALA A 352 -4.73 7.76 11.71
C ALA A 352 -6.04 7.88 12.50
N LEU A 353 -6.05 7.49 13.79
CA LEU A 353 -7.24 7.53 14.63
C LEU A 353 -7.85 8.94 14.76
N PRO A 354 -7.10 9.99 15.17
CA PRO A 354 -7.65 11.35 15.27
C PRO A 354 -8.02 11.93 13.92
N LEU A 355 -7.26 11.64 12.85
CA LEU A 355 -7.58 12.08 11.48
C LEU A 355 -8.88 11.45 10.98
N ALA A 356 -9.03 10.15 11.13
CA ALA A 356 -10.22 9.41 10.74
C ALA A 356 -11.47 9.98 11.43
N ARG A 357 -11.37 10.27 12.71
CA ARG A 357 -12.47 10.86 13.47
C ARG A 357 -12.78 12.28 13.02
N GLY A 358 -11.76 13.12 12.79
CA GLY A 358 -11.90 14.45 12.25
C GLY A 358 -12.59 14.47 10.89
N ALA A 359 -12.17 13.60 9.99
CA ALA A 359 -12.74 13.46 8.66
C ALA A 359 -14.19 12.92 8.67
N ALA A 360 -14.47 11.91 9.50
CA ALA A 360 -15.79 11.28 9.55
C ALA A 360 -16.85 12.17 10.18
N ARG A 361 -16.52 12.95 11.22
CA ARG A 361 -17.49 13.66 12.08
C ARG A 361 -17.52 15.17 11.88
N ARG A 362 -16.42 15.78 11.48
CA ARG A 362 -16.30 17.25 11.53
C ARG A 362 -16.01 17.89 10.17
N ARG A 363 -15.10 17.32 9.38
CA ARG A 363 -14.53 17.99 8.20
C ARG A 363 -14.25 17.02 7.06
N PRO A 364 -15.23 16.74 6.19
CA PRO A 364 -15.05 15.80 5.07
C PRO A 364 -13.86 16.14 4.14
N TRP A 365 -13.49 17.43 4.02
CA TRP A 365 -12.34 17.85 3.22
C TRP A 365 -11.00 17.28 3.73
N LEU A 366 -10.93 16.90 5.04
CA LEU A 366 -9.75 16.25 5.59
C LEU A 366 -9.42 14.92 4.87
N GLU A 367 -10.39 14.26 4.26
CA GLU A 367 -10.12 13.06 3.47
C GLU A 367 -9.20 13.34 2.28
N LEU A 368 -9.32 14.54 1.67
CA LEU A 368 -8.42 14.94 0.59
C LEU A 368 -6.99 15.15 1.10
N VAL A 369 -6.85 15.83 2.25
CA VAL A 369 -5.54 16.04 2.87
C VAL A 369 -4.89 14.73 3.29
N ILE A 370 -5.69 13.84 3.89
CA ILE A 370 -5.24 12.49 4.28
C ILE A 370 -4.82 11.67 3.05
N ALA A 371 -5.55 11.79 1.94
CA ALA A 371 -5.29 11.02 0.73
C ALA A 371 -4.07 11.50 -0.06
N LEU A 372 -3.64 12.75 0.15
CA LEU A 372 -2.56 13.38 -0.63
C LEU A 372 -1.27 12.54 -0.68
N PRO A 373 -0.73 12.02 0.45
CA PRO A 373 0.51 11.23 0.40
C PRO A 373 0.38 9.93 -0.42
N ALA A 374 -0.82 9.36 -0.54
CA ALA A 374 -1.04 8.16 -1.34
C ALA A 374 -0.95 8.44 -2.85
N ALA A 375 -1.23 9.66 -3.27
CA ALA A 375 -1.15 10.07 -4.67
C ALA A 375 0.30 10.36 -5.12
N ILE A 376 1.24 10.48 -4.18
CA ILE A 376 2.63 10.87 -4.47
C ILE A 376 3.48 9.61 -4.62
N PRO A 377 4.30 9.48 -5.69
CA PRO A 377 5.31 8.43 -5.77
C PRO A 377 6.25 8.46 -4.56
N SER A 378 6.55 7.29 -3.99
CA SER A 378 7.37 7.15 -2.77
C SER A 378 8.73 7.84 -2.91
N ILE A 379 9.36 7.71 -4.08
CA ILE A 379 10.65 8.33 -4.40
C ILE A 379 10.58 9.85 -4.26
N LEU A 380 9.52 10.49 -4.80
CA LEU A 380 9.35 11.95 -4.70
C LEU A 380 9.13 12.40 -3.26
N LEU A 381 8.34 11.66 -2.48
CA LEU A 381 8.17 11.95 -1.07
C LEU A 381 9.51 11.88 -0.34
N GLY A 382 10.32 10.84 -0.61
CA GLY A 382 11.65 10.67 -0.03
C GLY A 382 12.60 11.81 -0.42
N ILE A 383 12.65 12.19 -1.69
CA ILE A 383 13.46 13.32 -2.19
C ILE A 383 13.03 14.63 -1.53
N GLY A 384 11.72 14.88 -1.45
CA GLY A 384 11.18 16.08 -0.79
C GLY A 384 11.54 16.16 0.68
N LEU A 385 11.46 15.03 1.41
CA LEU A 385 11.87 14.94 2.80
C LEU A 385 13.37 15.24 2.99
N LEU A 386 14.23 14.64 2.16
CA LEU A 386 15.67 14.93 2.19
C LEU A 386 15.96 16.41 1.93
N ARG A 387 15.26 17.01 0.96
CA ARG A 387 15.39 18.44 0.68
C ARG A 387 14.94 19.30 1.86
N ALA A 388 13.84 18.94 2.50
CA ALA A 388 13.39 19.64 3.69
C ALA A 388 14.40 19.55 4.86
N CYS A 389 15.20 18.46 4.91
CA CYS A 389 16.29 18.30 5.89
C CYS A 389 17.59 19.03 5.53
N HIS A 390 17.90 19.20 4.25
CA HIS A 390 19.17 19.83 3.84
C HIS A 390 19.04 21.34 3.62
N ASP A 391 17.96 21.77 2.99
CA ASP A 391 17.77 23.17 2.56
C ASP A 391 16.45 23.77 3.05
N GLY A 392 15.77 23.12 4.03
CA GLY A 392 14.43 23.48 4.43
C GLY A 392 14.20 23.53 5.94
N PRO A 393 12.94 23.69 6.37
CA PRO A 393 12.59 23.89 7.76
C PRO A 393 12.87 22.69 8.67
N LEU A 394 13.04 21.47 8.14
CA LEU A 394 13.41 20.33 8.97
C LEU A 394 14.85 20.44 9.47
N LEU A 395 15.74 21.08 8.70
CA LEU A 395 17.10 21.40 9.14
C LEU A 395 17.08 22.29 10.39
N THR A 396 16.30 23.36 10.36
CA THR A 396 16.22 24.30 11.50
C THR A 396 15.54 23.70 12.74
N LEU A 397 14.60 22.76 12.55
CA LEU A 397 13.87 22.14 13.66
C LEU A 397 14.62 20.96 14.29
N PHE A 398 15.34 20.15 13.50
CA PHE A 398 15.90 18.88 13.95
C PHE A 398 17.43 18.76 13.78
N GLY A 399 18.06 19.71 13.08
CA GLY A 399 19.50 19.72 12.84
C GLY A 399 19.95 18.91 11.62
N ASP A 400 21.22 19.04 11.27
CA ASP A 400 21.88 18.56 10.05
C ASP A 400 22.04 17.03 9.94
N ARG A 401 21.88 16.29 11.07
CA ARG A 401 22.03 14.82 11.12
C ARG A 401 20.69 14.07 11.21
N PHE A 402 19.57 14.79 11.19
CA PHE A 402 18.27 14.18 11.35
C PHE A 402 17.94 13.19 10.23
N ASP A 403 18.33 13.48 8.98
CA ASP A 403 18.17 12.64 7.80
C ASP A 403 18.77 11.22 7.93
N ARG A 404 19.79 11.05 8.79
CA ARG A 404 20.46 9.77 9.06
C ARG A 404 19.80 8.94 10.16
N THR A 405 18.74 9.45 10.78
CA THR A 405 18.09 8.80 11.92
C THR A 405 16.95 7.87 11.48
N TRP A 406 16.70 6.83 12.29
CA TRP A 406 15.51 5.99 12.14
C TRP A 406 14.21 6.74 12.37
N ALA A 407 14.23 7.83 13.14
CA ALA A 407 13.08 8.70 13.35
C ALA A 407 12.67 9.40 12.05
N PHE A 408 13.63 9.90 11.27
CA PHE A 408 13.39 10.49 9.97
C PHE A 408 12.84 9.47 8.96
N ALA A 409 13.48 8.31 8.85
CA ALA A 409 12.99 7.24 8.00
C ALA A 409 11.58 6.81 8.42
N GLY A 410 11.33 6.65 9.72
CA GLY A 410 10.01 6.34 10.27
C GLY A 410 8.96 7.38 9.93
N ALA A 411 9.29 8.66 10.01
CA ALA A 411 8.37 9.73 9.62
C ALA A 411 8.00 9.65 8.13
N GLY A 412 8.96 9.36 7.25
CA GLY A 412 8.69 9.14 5.82
C GLY A 412 7.75 7.96 5.55
N TYR A 413 7.98 6.82 6.20
CA TYR A 413 7.11 5.64 6.10
C TYR A 413 5.72 5.90 6.69
N VAL A 414 5.64 6.56 7.85
CA VAL A 414 4.37 6.96 8.46
C VAL A 414 3.61 7.88 7.52
N ALA A 415 4.25 8.90 6.95
CA ALA A 415 3.64 9.81 5.99
C ALA A 415 3.07 9.05 4.78
N ARG A 416 3.81 8.06 4.24
CA ARG A 416 3.43 7.26 3.09
C ARG A 416 2.23 6.37 3.37
N PHE A 417 2.18 5.70 4.53
CA PHE A 417 1.15 4.68 4.81
C PHE A 417 -0.04 5.19 5.60
N LEU A 418 0.04 6.39 6.16
CA LEU A 418 -1.04 7.05 6.92
C LEU A 418 -2.38 7.10 6.17
N PRO A 419 -2.44 7.42 4.85
CA PRO A 419 -3.70 7.46 4.11
C PRO A 419 -4.51 6.17 4.16
N PHE A 420 -3.84 5.03 4.02
CA PHE A 420 -4.49 3.72 3.94
C PHE A 420 -5.17 3.34 5.26
N ALA A 421 -4.49 3.57 6.38
CA ALA A 421 -5.03 3.36 7.71
C ALA A 421 -6.14 4.37 8.04
N ALA A 422 -5.91 5.66 7.80
CA ALA A 422 -6.84 6.73 8.14
C ALA A 422 -8.15 6.64 7.35
N LEU A 423 -8.10 6.38 6.04
CA LEU A 423 -9.30 6.22 5.21
C LEU A 423 -10.09 4.94 5.58
N THR A 424 -9.39 3.85 5.92
CA THR A 424 -10.02 2.63 6.41
C THR A 424 -10.77 2.90 7.71
N LEU A 425 -10.13 3.55 8.69
CA LEU A 425 -10.73 3.91 9.96
C LEU A 425 -11.86 4.94 9.81
N THR A 426 -11.72 5.93 8.91
CA THR A 426 -12.79 6.91 8.61
C THR A 426 -14.09 6.22 8.25
N SER A 427 -14.02 5.20 7.42
CA SER A 427 -15.18 4.44 7.00
C SER A 427 -15.85 3.68 8.15
N GLN A 428 -15.09 3.23 9.14
CA GLN A 428 -15.62 2.54 10.32
C GLN A 428 -16.18 3.53 11.34
N VAL A 429 -15.52 4.67 11.55
CA VAL A 429 -16.07 5.75 12.42
C VAL A 429 -17.42 6.24 11.90
N ARG A 430 -17.62 6.34 10.58
CA ARG A 430 -18.92 6.70 9.99
C ARG A 430 -20.04 5.72 10.31
N ARG A 431 -19.70 4.44 10.50
CA ARG A 431 -20.67 3.38 10.86
C ARG A 431 -21.03 3.38 12.35
N GLN A 432 -20.29 4.08 13.20
CA GLN A 432 -20.63 4.19 14.62
C GLN A 432 -21.83 5.10 14.82
N SER A 433 -22.75 4.68 15.68
CA SER A 433 -23.96 5.44 16.01
C SER A 433 -23.62 6.77 16.71
N LEU A 434 -24.04 7.89 16.13
CA LEU A 434 -23.93 9.21 16.78
C LEU A 434 -24.73 9.26 18.08
N ALA A 435 -25.93 8.66 18.10
CA ALA A 435 -26.76 8.61 19.30
C ALA A 435 -26.08 7.88 20.47
N ALA A 436 -25.30 6.82 20.18
CA ALA A 436 -24.50 6.14 21.22
C ALA A 436 -23.37 7.02 21.75
N GLU A 437 -22.73 7.83 20.89
CA GLU A 437 -21.72 8.81 21.30
C GLU A 437 -22.32 9.93 22.16
N GLU A 438 -23.47 10.44 21.78
CA GLU A 438 -24.21 11.49 22.52
C GLU A 438 -24.71 10.96 23.86
N ALA A 439 -25.35 9.79 23.89
CA ALA A 439 -25.78 9.15 25.13
C ALA A 439 -24.62 8.89 26.10
N GLY A 440 -23.49 8.48 25.57
CA GLY A 440 -22.25 8.29 26.34
C GLY A 440 -21.69 9.59 26.94
N ALA A 441 -22.01 10.75 26.37
CA ALA A 441 -21.59 12.05 26.90
C ALA A 441 -22.26 12.36 28.25
N PHE A 442 -23.45 11.81 28.50
CA PHE A 442 -24.19 12.00 29.75
C PHE A 442 -23.74 11.05 30.87
N VAL A 443 -22.93 10.03 30.58
CA VAL A 443 -22.44 9.11 31.60
C VAL A 443 -21.33 9.74 32.42
N PRO A 444 -21.45 9.85 33.77
CA PRO A 444 -20.43 10.46 34.62
C PRO A 444 -19.19 9.57 34.73
N ARG A 445 -18.24 9.72 33.82
CA ARG A 445 -16.95 9.03 33.80
C ARG A 445 -15.83 9.97 33.41
N ALA A 446 -14.61 9.63 33.83
CA ALA A 446 -13.43 10.36 33.39
C ALA A 446 -13.36 10.45 31.86
N PRO A 447 -13.04 11.62 31.27
CA PRO A 447 -13.10 11.84 29.81
C PRO A 447 -12.29 10.81 29.00
N TRP A 448 -11.10 10.40 29.50
CA TRP A 448 -10.26 9.42 28.84
C TRP A 448 -10.86 8.00 28.83
N ARG A 449 -11.53 7.57 29.93
CA ARG A 449 -12.24 6.27 30.01
C ARG A 449 -13.44 6.24 29.07
N ARG A 450 -14.12 7.36 28.93
CA ARG A 450 -15.21 7.53 27.97
C ARG A 450 -14.69 7.43 26.55
N ALA A 451 -13.64 8.18 26.21
CA ALA A 451 -13.00 8.13 24.91
C ALA A 451 -12.56 6.70 24.56
N LEU A 452 -11.92 6.00 25.49
CA LEU A 452 -11.48 4.63 25.28
C LEU A 452 -12.65 3.68 24.96
N ARG A 453 -13.73 3.71 25.77
CA ARG A 453 -14.86 2.77 25.61
C ARG A 453 -15.75 3.08 24.41
N LEU A 454 -16.05 4.36 24.16
CA LEU A 454 -16.99 4.76 23.11
C LEU A 454 -16.35 4.93 21.75
N HIS A 455 -15.08 5.30 21.71
CA HIS A 455 -14.43 5.69 20.47
C HIS A 455 -13.33 4.72 20.02
N VAL A 456 -12.54 4.19 20.95
CA VAL A 456 -11.41 3.32 20.61
C VAL A 456 -11.83 1.85 20.60
N GLN A 457 -12.49 1.39 21.66
CA GLN A 457 -12.84 -0.03 21.82
C GLN A 457 -13.68 -0.60 20.64
N PRO A 458 -14.70 0.09 20.11
CA PRO A 458 -15.46 -0.40 18.96
C PRO A 458 -14.66 -0.39 17.65
N LEU A 459 -13.56 0.37 17.60
CA LEU A 459 -12.66 0.44 16.44
C LEU A 459 -11.51 -0.57 16.51
N LEU A 460 -11.31 -1.28 17.62
CA LEU A 460 -10.17 -2.18 17.79
C LEU A 460 -10.00 -3.20 16.64
N PRO A 461 -11.04 -3.87 16.11
CA PRO A 461 -10.88 -4.79 15.00
C PRO A 461 -10.40 -4.08 13.72
N ALA A 462 -10.93 -2.88 13.45
CA ALA A 462 -10.52 -2.08 12.31
C ALA A 462 -9.13 -1.46 12.51
N ALA A 463 -8.81 -1.04 13.73
CA ALA A 463 -7.50 -0.54 14.11
C ALA A 463 -6.42 -1.62 13.95
N TRP A 464 -6.72 -2.85 14.37
CA TRP A 464 -5.84 -3.99 14.13
C TRP A 464 -5.62 -4.23 12.64
N SER A 465 -6.69 -4.26 11.84
CA SER A 465 -6.59 -4.42 10.38
C SER A 465 -5.78 -3.30 9.72
N ALA A 466 -5.95 -2.06 10.17
CA ALA A 466 -5.19 -0.90 9.69
C ALA A 466 -3.71 -0.98 10.11
N TRP A 467 -3.43 -1.44 11.33
CA TRP A 467 -2.07 -1.66 11.83
C TRP A 467 -1.37 -2.76 11.03
N VAL A 468 -2.04 -3.90 10.82
CA VAL A 468 -1.51 -5.02 10.01
C VAL A 468 -1.22 -4.56 8.59
N LEU A 469 -2.12 -3.80 7.98
CA LEU A 469 -1.90 -3.26 6.64
C LEU A 469 -0.66 -2.36 6.60
N ALA A 470 -0.52 -1.43 7.55
CA ALA A 470 0.64 -0.55 7.63
C ALA A 470 1.93 -1.32 7.91
N PHE A 471 1.88 -2.35 8.77
CA PHE A 471 2.99 -3.24 9.07
C PHE A 471 3.48 -3.99 7.82
N VAL A 472 2.57 -4.64 7.10
CA VAL A 472 2.91 -5.37 5.87
C VAL A 472 3.46 -4.42 4.79
N LEU A 473 2.84 -3.24 4.62
CA LEU A 473 3.31 -2.25 3.66
C LEU A 473 4.70 -1.73 4.04
N ALA A 474 4.99 -1.52 5.32
CA ALA A 474 6.31 -1.07 5.79
C ALA A 474 7.39 -2.14 5.59
N LEU A 475 7.07 -3.43 5.79
CA LEU A 475 8.00 -4.53 5.55
C LEU A 475 8.38 -4.69 4.07
N ARG A 476 7.47 -4.35 3.14
CA ARG A 476 7.66 -4.54 1.69
C ARG A 476 8.13 -3.29 0.96
N GLU A 477 8.25 -2.15 1.64
CA GLU A 477 8.59 -0.87 1.02
C GLU A 477 10.05 -0.83 0.59
N LEU A 478 10.28 -0.71 -0.72
CA LEU A 478 11.59 -0.61 -1.32
C LEU A 478 11.92 0.83 -1.71
N ASP A 479 10.96 1.56 -2.29
CA ASP A 479 11.20 2.86 -2.92
C ASP A 479 11.72 3.92 -1.93
N LEU A 480 11.08 4.03 -0.75
CA LEU A 480 11.57 4.89 0.33
C LEU A 480 12.88 4.36 0.93
N ALA A 481 13.03 3.02 1.04
CA ALA A 481 14.25 2.42 1.57
C ALA A 481 15.48 2.75 0.75
N VAL A 482 15.32 2.96 -0.54
CA VAL A 482 16.40 3.35 -1.44
C VAL A 482 16.82 4.81 -1.25
N VAL A 483 15.86 5.69 -0.95
CA VAL A 483 16.10 7.14 -0.87
C VAL A 483 16.52 7.58 0.53
N LEU A 484 15.89 7.02 1.59
CA LEU A 484 16.13 7.45 2.98
C LEU A 484 17.32 6.73 3.60
N PRO A 485 18.38 7.43 4.07
CA PRO A 485 19.66 6.80 4.47
C PRO A 485 19.54 5.72 5.53
N ALA A 486 18.79 5.94 6.62
CA ALA A 486 18.62 4.93 7.67
C ALA A 486 17.83 3.70 7.20
N ALA A 487 16.86 3.87 6.28
CA ALA A 487 16.06 2.79 5.73
C ALA A 487 16.84 1.87 4.78
N ASN A 488 18.03 2.27 4.32
CA ASN A 488 18.94 1.41 3.54
C ASN A 488 19.34 0.13 4.32
N ALA A 489 19.30 0.16 5.66
CA ALA A 489 19.57 -1.00 6.52
C ALA A 489 18.35 -1.91 6.74
N THR A 490 17.34 -1.87 5.85
CA THR A 490 16.18 -2.78 5.86
C THR A 490 16.41 -4.01 4.99
N ALA A 491 15.71 -5.12 5.33
CA ALA A 491 15.86 -6.40 4.65
C ALA A 491 15.49 -6.32 3.16
N VAL A 492 14.38 -5.66 2.80
CA VAL A 492 13.95 -5.55 1.38
C VAL A 492 14.97 -4.81 0.54
N ARG A 493 15.58 -3.75 1.06
CA ARG A 493 16.65 -3.02 0.37
C ARG A 493 17.90 -3.88 0.21
N ARG A 494 18.32 -4.59 1.26
CA ARG A 494 19.48 -5.49 1.20
C ARG A 494 19.24 -6.63 0.21
N LEU A 495 18.04 -7.21 0.20
CA LEU A 495 17.65 -8.26 -0.73
C LEU A 495 17.62 -7.77 -2.19
N SER A 496 17.07 -6.57 -2.44
CA SER A 496 17.12 -5.97 -3.76
C SER A 496 18.57 -5.84 -4.29
N ASN A 497 19.50 -5.39 -3.45
CA ASN A 497 20.92 -5.34 -3.81
C ASN A 497 21.51 -6.73 -4.03
N ALA A 498 21.24 -7.67 -3.12
CA ALA A 498 21.79 -9.03 -3.17
C ALA A 498 21.45 -9.75 -4.48
N VAL A 499 20.25 -9.56 -5.00
CA VAL A 499 19.80 -10.16 -6.26
C VAL A 499 20.54 -9.58 -7.46
N HIS A 500 20.80 -8.29 -7.48
CA HIS A 500 21.61 -7.67 -8.55
C HIS A 500 23.04 -8.25 -8.60
N TYR A 501 23.56 -8.75 -7.45
CA TYR A 501 24.88 -9.38 -7.33
C TYR A 501 24.83 -10.91 -7.30
N LEU A 502 23.67 -11.53 -7.62
CA LEU A 502 23.49 -12.98 -7.74
C LEU A 502 23.74 -13.78 -6.42
N HIS A 503 23.45 -13.18 -5.27
CA HIS A 503 23.52 -13.85 -3.96
C HIS A 503 22.20 -14.54 -3.61
N GLU A 504 21.90 -15.66 -4.27
CA GLU A 504 20.62 -16.37 -4.12
C GLU A 504 20.48 -17.08 -2.78
N ASP A 505 21.55 -17.69 -2.28
CA ASP A 505 21.57 -18.58 -1.12
C ASP A 505 20.98 -17.94 0.15
N TRP A 506 21.69 -17.00 0.73
CA TRP A 506 21.25 -16.35 1.97
C TRP A 506 20.05 -15.40 1.75
N SER A 507 19.87 -14.84 0.54
CA SER A 507 18.73 -13.96 0.25
C SER A 507 17.41 -14.71 0.23
N GLY A 508 17.38 -15.96 -0.25
CA GLY A 508 16.21 -16.83 -0.18
C GLY A 508 15.77 -17.08 1.26
N VAL A 509 16.72 -17.32 2.17
CA VAL A 509 16.43 -17.53 3.61
C VAL A 509 15.85 -16.27 4.25
N ILE A 510 16.50 -15.11 4.07
CA ILE A 510 16.00 -13.83 4.64
C ILE A 510 14.61 -13.49 4.09
N ALA A 511 14.38 -13.70 2.80
CA ALA A 511 13.07 -13.47 2.19
C ALA A 511 11.97 -14.36 2.81
N ILE A 512 12.24 -15.66 3.01
CA ILE A 512 11.30 -16.59 3.64
C ILE A 512 11.02 -16.20 5.09
N LEU A 513 12.05 -15.84 5.86
CA LEU A 513 11.88 -15.38 7.24
C LEU A 513 11.05 -14.10 7.32
N LEU A 514 11.32 -13.13 6.43
CA LEU A 514 10.54 -11.89 6.35
C LEU A 514 9.07 -12.17 6.03
N LEU A 515 8.81 -13.04 5.04
CA LEU A 515 7.45 -13.44 4.66
C LEU A 515 6.75 -14.21 5.79
N GLY A 516 7.47 -15.12 6.45
CA GLY A 516 6.96 -15.82 7.63
C GLY A 516 6.50 -14.87 8.72
N CYS A 517 7.30 -13.87 9.07
CA CYS A 517 6.93 -12.84 10.03
C CYS A 517 5.74 -11.99 9.55
N ALA A 518 5.71 -11.62 8.28
CA ALA A 518 4.61 -10.85 7.70
C ALA A 518 3.27 -11.59 7.71
N VAL A 519 3.27 -12.93 7.72
CA VAL A 519 2.08 -13.77 7.87
C VAL A 519 1.75 -14.05 9.33
N LEU A 520 2.74 -14.40 10.15
CA LEU A 520 2.52 -14.83 11.54
C LEU A 520 2.04 -13.69 12.45
N VAL A 521 2.61 -12.48 12.30
CA VAL A 521 2.25 -11.33 13.14
C VAL A 521 0.75 -10.98 13.03
N PRO A 522 0.14 -10.89 11.83
CA PRO A 522 -1.30 -10.69 11.68
C PRO A 522 -2.18 -11.76 12.33
N LEU A 523 -1.70 -13.00 12.41
CA LEU A 523 -2.43 -14.13 12.98
C LEU A 523 -2.38 -14.19 14.51
N LEU A 524 -1.46 -13.47 15.17
CA LEU A 524 -1.29 -13.51 16.63
C LEU A 524 -2.58 -13.32 17.43
N PRO A 525 -3.46 -12.33 17.16
CA PRO A 525 -4.70 -12.17 17.92
C PRO A 525 -5.66 -13.34 17.77
N ALA A 526 -5.74 -13.93 16.58
CA ALA A 526 -6.60 -15.11 16.35
C ALA A 526 -6.09 -16.32 17.13
N LEU A 527 -4.77 -16.53 17.16
CA LEU A 527 -4.13 -17.61 17.92
C LEU A 527 -4.32 -17.41 19.43
N LEU A 528 -4.21 -16.18 19.92
CA LEU A 528 -4.42 -15.85 21.34
C LEU A 528 -5.88 -15.94 21.76
N ALA A 529 -6.81 -15.55 20.90
CA ALA A 529 -8.25 -15.66 21.16
C ALA A 529 -8.72 -17.13 21.16
N GLY A 530 -8.21 -17.97 20.24
CA GLY A 530 -8.51 -19.40 20.20
C GLY A 530 -8.10 -20.14 21.47
N ARG A 531 -6.96 -19.78 22.07
CA ARG A 531 -6.52 -20.36 23.36
C ARG A 531 -7.44 -20.00 24.54
N ARG A 532 -8.06 -18.80 24.53
CA ARG A 532 -9.03 -18.41 25.59
C ARG A 532 -10.36 -19.14 25.47
N LEU A 533 -10.80 -19.46 24.26
CA LEU A 533 -12.04 -20.23 24.05
C LEU A 533 -11.86 -21.71 24.43
N SER A 534 -10.68 -22.31 24.21
CA SER A 534 -10.37 -23.69 24.63
C SER A 534 -10.11 -23.84 26.13
N SER A 535 -9.88 -22.74 26.87
CA SER A 535 -9.76 -22.75 28.34
C SER A 535 -11.09 -22.50 29.05
N LEU A 536 -12.17 -22.20 28.32
CA LEU A 536 -13.51 -21.97 28.81
C LEU A 536 -14.48 -23.15 28.46
N SER A 537 -14.02 -24.12 27.67
CA SER A 537 -14.65 -25.41 27.41
C SER A 537 -14.01 -26.49 28.29
#